data_5f72e10c7dcef60ebd15077b4b89cd40
#
_entry.id   5f72e10c7dcef60ebd15077b4b89cd40
#
_cell.length_a   1.000
_cell.length_b   1.000
_cell.length_c   1.000
_cell.angle_alpha   90.00
_cell.angle_beta   90.00
_cell.angle_gamma   90.00
#
_symmetry.space_group_name_H-M   'P 1'
#
loop_
_entity.id
_entity.type
_entity.pdbx_description
1 polymer ?
#
loop_
_entity_poly.entity_id
_entity_poly.type
_entity_poly.pdbx_seq_one_letter_code
_entity_poly.pdbx_strand_id
1 'polypeptide(L)'
;CLVGSEMSIRDSIYIVGFRSSSFLAGYLNFYFRLIFDNVTLVNGGAAGSFDQLFRVSKGDVVIGICFPRYSELALKTIQFARDRGATIVGVTDSEMSPINQMSGNSLLVRSEMISFVDSLAAPMSMLNSLILAVANKKGADISATFSELEHIWERFDIFGKIEDE
;
A
#
# COMPACT_ATOMS: atom_id res chain seq x y z
N CYS A 1 -0.82 10.05 -14.14
CA CYS A 1 -2.28 9.97 -14.14
C CYS A 1 -2.73 8.60 -13.60
N LEU A 2 -2.53 8.35 -12.30
CA LEU A 2 -2.83 7.03 -11.67
C LEU A 2 -4.13 7.01 -10.87
N VAL A 3 -4.89 8.09 -10.87
CA VAL A 3 -6.23 8.15 -10.26
C VAL A 3 -7.10 9.00 -11.18
N GLY A 4 -7.42 8.48 -12.34
CA GLY A 4 -8.35 9.06 -13.31
C GLY A 4 -9.63 8.26 -13.34
N SER A 5 -10.69 8.89 -13.00
CA SER A 5 -12.13 8.78 -13.38
C SER A 5 -12.77 7.44 -13.82
N GLU A 6 -12.11 6.29 -13.76
CA GLU A 6 -12.69 5.00 -14.12
C GLU A 6 -12.17 3.85 -13.24
N MET A 7 -12.00 4.10 -11.93
CA MET A 7 -11.97 2.97 -11.01
C MET A 7 -13.41 2.46 -10.91
N SER A 8 -13.69 1.39 -11.64
CA SER A 8 -14.95 0.66 -11.53
C SER A 8 -15.16 0.23 -10.07
N ILE A 9 -16.41 0.16 -9.63
CA ILE A 9 -16.81 -0.32 -8.29
C ILE A 9 -16.26 -1.73 -7.96
N ARG A 10 -15.56 -2.37 -8.91
CA ARG A 10 -14.99 -3.73 -8.81
C ARG A 10 -13.47 -3.76 -8.72
N ASP A 11 -12.76 -2.65 -8.96
CA ASP A 11 -11.31 -2.64 -8.98
C ASP A 11 -10.76 -2.73 -7.56
N SER A 12 -9.89 -3.69 -7.32
CA SER A 12 -9.29 -3.95 -6.01
C SER A 12 -7.87 -3.43 -5.94
N ILE A 13 -7.46 -3.01 -4.75
CA ILE A 13 -6.09 -2.62 -4.45
C ILE A 13 -5.46 -3.71 -3.59
N TYR A 14 -4.38 -4.29 -4.08
CA TYR A 14 -3.57 -5.26 -3.34
C TYR A 14 -2.25 -4.61 -2.93
N ILE A 15 -1.87 -4.76 -1.67
CA ILE A 15 -0.62 -4.22 -1.15
C ILE A 15 0.30 -5.37 -0.78
N VAL A 16 1.47 -5.42 -1.42
CA VAL A 16 2.45 -6.51 -1.29
C VAL A 16 3.72 -5.96 -0.67
N GLY A 17 4.12 -6.52 0.45
CA GLY A 17 5.38 -6.24 1.10
C GLY A 17 5.74 -7.35 2.08
N PHE A 18 6.96 -7.88 1.96
CA PHE A 18 7.43 -8.98 2.82
C PHE A 18 8.67 -8.56 3.62
N ARG A 19 8.97 -9.31 4.70
CA ARG A 19 10.06 -9.03 5.62
C ARG A 19 9.93 -7.62 6.24
N SER A 20 10.99 -6.79 6.23
CA SER A 20 10.94 -5.40 6.72
C SER A 20 9.92 -4.53 5.98
N SER A 21 9.72 -4.75 4.68
CA SER A 21 8.70 -4.04 3.90
C SER A 21 7.25 -4.38 4.31
N SER A 22 7.02 -5.45 5.07
CA SER A 22 5.68 -5.79 5.57
C SER A 22 5.11 -4.74 6.52
N PHE A 23 5.97 -4.07 7.28
CA PHE A 23 5.55 -2.96 8.16
C PHE A 23 5.06 -1.76 7.37
N LEU A 24 5.73 -1.43 6.26
CA LEU A 24 5.31 -0.38 5.34
C LEU A 24 4.00 -0.75 4.63
N ALA A 25 3.88 -1.99 4.19
CA ALA A 25 2.67 -2.50 3.56
C ALA A 25 1.47 -2.48 4.53
N GLY A 26 1.68 -2.90 5.78
CA GLY A 26 0.67 -2.84 6.84
C GLY A 26 0.23 -1.41 7.14
N TYR A 27 1.18 -0.48 7.22
CA TYR A 27 0.90 0.94 7.43
C TYR A 27 0.06 1.53 6.29
N LEU A 28 0.47 1.29 5.04
CA LEU A 28 -0.27 1.75 3.88
C LEU A 28 -1.67 1.14 3.82
N ASN A 29 -1.79 -0.16 4.10
CA ASN A 29 -3.08 -0.85 4.14
C ASN A 29 -4.03 -0.26 5.18
N PHE A 30 -3.53 0.10 6.37
CA PHE A 30 -4.35 0.71 7.40
C PHE A 30 -5.06 1.98 6.88
N TYR A 31 -4.30 2.92 6.31
CA TYR A 31 -4.87 4.16 5.82
C TYR A 31 -5.68 3.98 4.52
N PHE A 32 -5.24 3.10 3.62
CA PHE A 32 -5.96 2.88 2.38
C PHE A 32 -7.33 2.25 2.59
N ARG A 33 -7.50 1.41 3.61
CA ARG A 33 -8.82 0.88 4.00
C ARG A 33 -9.78 1.92 4.55
N LEU A 34 -9.29 3.07 5.00
CA LEU A 34 -10.13 4.22 5.37
C LEU A 34 -10.56 5.04 4.13
N ILE A 35 -9.86 4.88 3.02
CA ILE A 35 -10.05 5.67 1.78
C ILE A 35 -10.78 4.86 0.71
N PHE A 36 -10.61 3.54 0.68
CA PHE A 36 -11.09 2.64 -0.35
C PHE A 36 -11.76 1.40 0.27
N ASP A 37 -12.82 0.92 -0.36
CA ASP A 37 -13.59 -0.24 0.12
C ASP A 37 -12.87 -1.58 -0.11
N ASN A 38 -12.15 -1.70 -1.23
CA ASN A 38 -11.55 -2.95 -1.70
C ASN A 38 -10.02 -2.93 -1.60
N VAL A 39 -9.49 -3.00 -0.38
CA VAL A 39 -8.03 -3.04 -0.13
C VAL A 39 -7.68 -4.35 0.57
N THR A 40 -6.69 -5.05 0.04
CA THR A 40 -6.19 -6.31 0.57
C THR A 40 -4.69 -6.24 0.83
N LEU A 41 -4.28 -6.47 2.07
CA LEU A 41 -2.88 -6.70 2.41
C LEU A 41 -2.51 -8.14 2.11
N VAL A 42 -1.60 -8.33 1.18
CA VAL A 42 -1.11 -9.68 0.81
C VAL A 42 -0.07 -10.14 1.82
N ASN A 43 -0.42 -11.20 2.55
CA ASN A 43 0.39 -11.80 3.62
C ASN A 43 0.21 -13.33 3.63
N GLY A 44 0.84 -14.04 4.59
CA GLY A 44 0.61 -15.49 4.75
C GLY A 44 1.63 -16.40 4.05
N GLY A 45 2.82 -15.89 3.72
CA GLY A 45 3.89 -16.68 3.10
C GLY A 45 3.61 -16.99 1.61
N ALA A 46 4.32 -17.96 1.04
CA ALA A 46 4.27 -18.22 -0.40
C ALA A 46 2.87 -18.67 -0.86
N ALA A 47 2.32 -19.72 -0.27
CA ALA A 47 1.01 -20.24 -0.67
C ALA A 47 -0.11 -19.21 -0.44
N GLY A 48 -0.18 -18.63 0.77
CA GLY A 48 -1.22 -17.69 1.13
C GLY A 48 -1.19 -16.40 0.29
N SER A 49 -0.02 -15.98 -0.20
CA SER A 49 0.07 -14.81 -1.07
C SER A 49 -0.56 -15.04 -2.44
N PHE A 50 -0.35 -16.21 -3.04
CA PHE A 50 -0.97 -16.57 -4.31
C PHE A 50 -2.48 -16.84 -4.16
N ASP A 51 -2.91 -17.43 -3.03
CA ASP A 51 -4.32 -17.63 -2.72
C ASP A 51 -5.09 -16.30 -2.63
N GLN A 52 -4.46 -15.26 -2.07
CA GLN A 52 -5.07 -13.93 -1.99
C GLN A 52 -5.12 -13.21 -3.35
N LEU A 53 -4.21 -13.52 -4.25
CA LEU A 53 -4.12 -12.92 -5.58
C LEU A 53 -4.76 -13.76 -6.69
N PHE A 54 -5.34 -14.92 -6.40
CA PHE A 54 -5.80 -15.80 -7.48
C PHE A 54 -6.92 -15.19 -8.36
N ARG A 55 -7.65 -14.21 -7.85
CA ARG A 55 -8.70 -13.47 -8.57
C ARG A 55 -8.24 -12.16 -9.19
N VAL A 56 -6.98 -11.76 -8.96
CA VAL A 56 -6.44 -10.53 -9.52
C VAL A 56 -6.58 -10.52 -11.04
N SER A 57 -6.96 -9.38 -11.60
CA SER A 57 -7.29 -9.24 -13.01
C SER A 57 -7.00 -7.84 -13.54
N LYS A 58 -7.26 -7.62 -14.82
CA LYS A 58 -7.19 -6.29 -15.42
C LYS A 58 -8.18 -5.34 -14.75
N GLY A 59 -7.71 -4.16 -14.39
CA GLY A 59 -8.44 -3.14 -13.61
C GLY A 59 -7.93 -3.04 -12.18
N ASP A 60 -7.47 -4.16 -11.59
CA ASP A 60 -6.89 -4.15 -10.26
C ASP A 60 -5.53 -3.44 -10.21
N VAL A 61 -5.20 -2.89 -9.04
CA VAL A 61 -3.91 -2.25 -8.77
C VAL A 61 -3.16 -3.05 -7.72
N VAL A 62 -1.90 -3.34 -7.99
CA VAL A 62 -1.00 -3.98 -7.03
C VAL A 62 0.13 -3.02 -6.66
N ILE A 63 0.17 -2.61 -5.39
CA ILE A 63 1.24 -1.79 -4.85
C ILE A 63 2.28 -2.70 -4.23
N GLY A 64 3.42 -2.80 -4.88
CA GLY A 64 4.54 -3.62 -4.41
C GLY A 64 5.60 -2.78 -3.70
N ILE A 65 5.92 -3.13 -2.46
CA ILE A 65 6.93 -2.45 -1.66
C ILE A 65 8.13 -3.37 -1.47
N CYS A 66 9.27 -3.02 -2.06
CA CYS A 66 10.45 -3.88 -2.06
C CYS A 66 11.73 -3.05 -2.13
N PHE A 67 12.64 -3.26 -1.18
CA PHE A 67 13.92 -2.57 -1.05
C PHE A 67 15.10 -3.55 -1.15
N PRO A 68 16.36 -3.07 -1.21
CA PRO A 68 17.55 -3.90 -1.36
C PRO A 68 17.58 -5.14 -0.46
N ARG A 69 18.19 -6.21 -0.97
CA ARG A 69 17.96 -7.61 -0.64
C ARG A 69 16.54 -8.04 -0.98
N TYR A 70 16.07 -7.54 -2.14
CA TYR A 70 14.73 -7.74 -2.67
C TYR A 70 14.18 -9.15 -2.41
N SER A 71 13.02 -9.24 -1.79
CA SER A 71 12.38 -10.51 -1.48
C SER A 71 11.95 -11.20 -2.78
N GLU A 72 12.48 -12.40 -3.05
CA GLU A 72 12.03 -13.20 -4.20
C GLU A 72 10.53 -13.50 -4.16
N LEU A 73 9.97 -13.70 -2.96
CA LEU A 73 8.55 -13.92 -2.80
C LEU A 73 7.75 -12.70 -3.25
N ALA A 74 8.20 -11.49 -2.88
CA ALA A 74 7.56 -10.24 -3.34
C ALA A 74 7.59 -10.15 -4.86
N LEU A 75 8.75 -10.37 -5.46
CA LEU A 75 8.92 -10.27 -6.92
C LEU A 75 8.06 -11.29 -7.67
N LYS A 76 8.03 -12.54 -7.21
CA LYS A 76 7.19 -13.61 -7.81
C LYS A 76 5.70 -13.29 -7.68
N THR A 77 5.29 -12.78 -6.52
CA THR A 77 3.90 -12.40 -6.24
C THR A 77 3.44 -11.24 -7.13
N ILE A 78 4.30 -10.23 -7.30
CA ILE A 78 4.03 -9.07 -8.16
C ILE A 78 4.04 -9.47 -9.63
N GLN A 79 4.99 -10.32 -10.06
CA GLN A 79 5.05 -10.84 -11.42
C GLN A 79 3.77 -11.61 -11.76
N PHE A 80 3.29 -12.46 -10.86
CA PHE A 80 2.03 -13.19 -11.03
C PHE A 80 0.85 -12.24 -11.27
N ALA A 81 0.73 -11.18 -10.49
CA ALA A 81 -0.33 -10.20 -10.65
C ALA A 81 -0.22 -9.43 -11.98
N ARG A 82 1.01 -9.07 -12.38
CA ARG A 82 1.28 -8.44 -13.68
C ARG A 82 0.86 -9.32 -14.84
N ASP A 83 1.21 -10.60 -14.79
CA ASP A 83 0.88 -11.57 -15.86
C ASP A 83 -0.63 -11.76 -16.01
N ARG A 84 -1.40 -11.47 -14.96
CA ARG A 84 -2.87 -11.46 -14.98
C ARG A 84 -3.49 -10.12 -15.41
N GLY A 85 -2.65 -9.16 -15.74
CA GLY A 85 -3.06 -7.87 -16.29
C GLY A 85 -3.31 -6.75 -15.27
N ALA A 86 -2.99 -6.95 -13.99
CA ALA A 86 -3.08 -5.90 -12.99
C ALA A 86 -2.08 -4.77 -13.26
N THR A 87 -2.44 -3.56 -12.86
CA THR A 87 -1.54 -2.41 -12.88
C THR A 87 -0.60 -2.48 -11.69
N ILE A 88 0.71 -2.50 -11.95
CA ILE A 88 1.72 -2.55 -10.88
C ILE A 88 2.22 -1.14 -10.56
N VAL A 89 2.23 -0.79 -9.29
CA VAL A 89 2.87 0.41 -8.74
C VAL A 89 3.99 -0.02 -7.80
N GLY A 90 5.22 0.34 -8.11
CA GLY A 90 6.38 0.02 -7.28
C GLY A 90 6.65 1.09 -6.22
N VAL A 91 7.06 0.66 -5.03
CA VAL A 91 7.72 1.52 -4.04
C VAL A 91 9.08 0.90 -3.76
N THR A 92 10.15 1.55 -4.18
CA THR A 92 11.49 0.97 -4.20
C THR A 92 12.57 2.04 -4.15
N ASP A 93 13.83 1.63 -4.14
CA ASP A 93 14.98 2.51 -3.94
C ASP A 93 15.56 3.11 -5.22
N SER A 94 15.43 2.45 -6.35
CA SER A 94 16.10 2.87 -7.59
C SER A 94 15.37 2.45 -8.86
N GLU A 95 15.70 3.13 -9.95
CA GLU A 95 15.20 2.78 -11.29
C GLU A 95 15.70 1.40 -11.77
N MET A 96 16.83 0.94 -11.25
CA MET A 96 17.39 -0.38 -11.58
C MET A 96 16.80 -1.51 -10.75
N SER A 97 15.94 -1.22 -9.79
CA SER A 97 15.32 -2.25 -8.96
C SER A 97 14.45 -3.20 -9.79
N PRO A 98 14.40 -4.49 -9.45
CA PRO A 98 13.59 -5.46 -10.17
C PRO A 98 12.10 -5.08 -10.24
N ILE A 99 11.59 -4.46 -9.17
CA ILE A 99 10.18 -4.05 -9.12
C ILE A 99 9.90 -2.88 -10.07
N ASN A 100 10.82 -1.92 -10.20
CA ASN A 100 10.65 -0.82 -11.14
C ASN A 100 10.62 -1.32 -12.59
N GLN A 101 11.42 -2.31 -12.93
CA GLN A 101 11.40 -2.93 -14.26
C GLN A 101 10.07 -3.65 -14.58
N MET A 102 9.37 -4.11 -13.55
CA MET A 102 8.06 -4.76 -13.69
C MET A 102 6.90 -3.76 -13.71
N SER A 103 7.01 -2.65 -12.99
CA SER A 103 5.87 -1.76 -12.74
C SER A 103 5.66 -0.71 -13.84
N GLY A 104 6.69 -0.20 -14.45
CA GLY A 104 6.60 0.97 -15.33
C GLY A 104 6.23 2.29 -14.64
N ASN A 105 5.72 2.23 -13.42
CA ASN A 105 5.40 3.37 -12.55
C ASN A 105 5.84 3.05 -11.12
N SER A 106 6.86 3.75 -10.64
CA SER A 106 7.36 3.55 -9.28
C SER A 106 7.58 4.86 -8.55
N LEU A 107 7.35 4.80 -7.24
CA LEU A 107 7.81 5.82 -6.30
C LEU A 107 9.19 5.42 -5.82
N LEU A 108 10.17 6.25 -6.16
CA LEU A 108 11.55 6.01 -5.81
C LEU A 108 11.91 6.75 -4.53
N VAL A 109 12.38 6.01 -3.55
CA VAL A 109 12.80 6.55 -2.26
C VAL A 109 14.00 5.78 -1.73
N ARG A 110 15.05 6.48 -1.38
CA ARG A 110 16.26 5.84 -0.83
C ARG A 110 15.96 5.15 0.50
N SER A 111 16.33 3.90 0.59
CA SER A 111 16.38 3.15 1.84
C SER A 111 17.81 2.66 2.02
N GLU A 112 18.52 3.25 2.96
CA GLU A 112 19.88 2.86 3.26
C GLU A 112 19.89 1.82 4.38
N MET A 113 20.65 0.75 4.16
CA MET A 113 20.88 -0.23 5.20
C MET A 113 22.15 0.13 5.95
N ILE A 114 22.00 0.50 7.22
CA ILE A 114 23.14 0.73 8.12
C ILE A 114 23.34 -0.55 8.93
N SER A 115 24.42 -1.28 8.61
CA SER A 115 24.70 -2.59 9.21
C SER A 115 23.62 -3.63 8.82
N PHE A 116 22.82 -4.12 9.77
CA PHE A 116 21.76 -5.11 9.55
C PHE A 116 20.35 -4.51 9.56
N VAL A 117 20.23 -3.22 9.83
CA VAL A 117 18.94 -2.52 9.96
C VAL A 117 18.62 -1.76 8.68
N ASP A 118 17.45 -2.03 8.13
CA ASP A 118 16.87 -1.27 7.01
C ASP A 118 16.27 0.04 7.55
N SER A 119 16.72 1.19 7.05
CA SER A 119 16.10 2.46 7.41
C SER A 119 14.76 2.63 6.70
N LEU A 120 13.67 2.58 7.44
CA LEU A 120 12.32 2.77 6.92
C LEU A 120 11.82 4.22 7.03
N ALA A 121 12.64 5.16 7.52
CA ALA A 121 12.23 6.54 7.76
C ALA A 121 11.81 7.27 6.47
N ALA A 122 12.65 7.25 5.44
CA ALA A 122 12.35 7.88 4.17
C ALA A 122 11.19 7.16 3.41
N PRO A 123 11.16 5.82 3.31
CA PRO A 123 10.00 5.10 2.81
C PRO A 123 8.69 5.45 3.54
N MET A 124 8.70 5.55 4.86
CA MET A 124 7.52 5.93 5.65
C MET A 124 7.05 7.35 5.32
N SER A 125 7.96 8.30 5.20
CA SER A 125 7.64 9.68 4.79
C SER A 125 7.05 9.74 3.39
N MET A 126 7.54 8.92 2.46
CA MET A 126 6.99 8.80 1.12
C MET A 126 5.55 8.24 1.15
N LEU A 127 5.30 7.20 1.95
CA LEU A 127 3.96 6.65 2.09
C LEU A 127 2.98 7.66 2.73
N ASN A 128 3.42 8.43 3.72
CA ASN A 128 2.61 9.54 4.27
C ASN A 128 2.19 10.52 3.17
N SER A 129 3.14 10.93 2.33
CA SER A 129 2.87 11.84 1.23
C SER A 129 1.91 11.23 0.20
N LEU A 130 2.05 9.95 -0.10
CA LEU A 130 1.15 9.21 -0.99
C LEU A 130 -0.27 9.16 -0.41
N ILE A 131 -0.42 8.80 0.86
CA ILE A 131 -1.72 8.73 1.55
C ILE A 131 -2.41 10.09 1.50
N LEU A 132 -1.71 11.17 1.84
CA LEU A 132 -2.26 12.51 1.81
C LEU A 132 -2.64 12.96 0.39
N ALA A 133 -1.83 12.65 -0.61
CA ALA A 133 -2.12 12.99 -2.01
C ALA A 133 -3.37 12.26 -2.51
N VAL A 134 -3.52 10.98 -2.16
CA VAL A 134 -4.70 10.18 -2.52
C VAL A 134 -5.93 10.67 -1.78
N ALA A 135 -5.82 10.94 -0.48
CA ALA A 135 -6.88 11.48 0.35
C ALA A 135 -7.41 12.81 -0.19
N ASN A 136 -6.50 13.75 -0.48
CA ASN A 136 -6.87 15.05 -1.05
C ASN A 136 -7.58 14.92 -2.41
N LYS A 137 -7.19 13.95 -3.21
CA LYS A 137 -7.83 13.73 -4.52
C LYS A 137 -9.23 13.14 -4.41
N LYS A 138 -9.52 12.33 -3.39
CA LYS A 138 -10.85 11.81 -3.08
C LYS A 138 -11.80 12.89 -2.52
N GLY A 139 -11.27 13.91 -1.86
CA GLY A 139 -12.02 15.10 -1.46
C GLY A 139 -13.15 14.85 -0.45
N ALA A 140 -14.36 15.28 -0.78
CA ALA A 140 -15.51 15.29 0.14
C ALA A 140 -15.92 13.89 0.66
N ASP A 141 -15.71 12.83 -0.10
CA ASP A 141 -16.06 11.45 0.31
C ASP A 141 -15.28 11.03 1.55
N ILE A 142 -14.02 11.47 1.67
CA ILE A 142 -13.19 11.16 2.83
C ILE A 142 -13.66 11.90 4.08
N SER A 143 -14.07 13.16 3.94
CA SER A 143 -14.55 13.94 5.08
C SER A 143 -15.77 13.28 5.75
N ALA A 144 -16.67 12.73 4.94
CA ALA A 144 -17.83 11.99 5.44
C ALA A 144 -17.41 10.71 6.19
N THR A 145 -16.48 9.95 5.63
CA THR A 145 -15.95 8.72 6.25
C THR A 145 -15.26 9.02 7.58
N PHE A 146 -14.42 10.05 7.63
CA PHE A 146 -13.75 10.42 8.89
C PHE A 146 -14.73 10.95 9.93
N SER A 147 -15.76 11.71 9.55
CA SER A 147 -16.80 12.16 10.46
C SER A 147 -17.57 11.00 11.09
N GLU A 148 -17.87 9.96 10.31
CA GLU A 148 -18.50 8.75 10.83
C GLU A 148 -17.58 7.97 11.78
N LEU A 149 -16.29 7.85 11.45
CA LEU A 149 -15.29 7.23 12.31
C LEU A 149 -15.12 7.98 13.64
N GLU A 150 -15.06 9.30 13.63
CA GLU A 150 -15.01 10.15 14.82
C GLU A 150 -16.20 9.86 15.76
N HIS A 151 -17.43 9.79 15.22
CA HIS A 151 -18.61 9.42 16.00
C HIS A 151 -18.52 8.02 16.61
N ILE A 152 -17.95 7.06 15.89
CA ILE A 152 -17.72 5.71 16.41
C ILE A 152 -16.69 5.75 17.55
N TRP A 153 -15.59 6.44 17.36
CA TRP A 153 -14.53 6.56 18.37
C TRP A 153 -15.01 7.26 19.63
N GLU A 154 -15.79 8.34 19.51
CA GLU A 154 -16.43 9.00 20.65
C GLU A 154 -17.39 8.08 21.39
N ARG A 155 -18.24 7.34 20.66
CA ARG A 155 -19.23 6.44 21.23
C ARG A 155 -18.61 5.31 22.05
N PHE A 156 -17.43 4.83 21.64
CA PHE A 156 -16.75 3.70 22.28
C PHE A 156 -15.57 4.13 23.16
N ASP A 157 -15.38 5.42 23.41
CA ASP A 157 -14.28 6.01 24.19
C ASP A 157 -12.90 5.46 23.76
N ILE A 158 -12.67 5.35 22.42
CA ILE A 158 -11.43 4.76 21.86
C ILE A 158 -10.22 5.63 22.19
N PHE A 159 -10.38 6.94 22.21
CA PHE A 159 -9.34 7.89 22.60
C PHE A 159 -9.66 8.47 23.98
N GLY A 160 -8.74 8.31 24.93
CA GLY A 160 -8.88 8.93 26.25
C GLY A 160 -9.08 10.44 26.12
N LYS A 161 -10.04 10.99 26.89
CA LYS A 161 -10.17 12.44 27.01
C LYS A 161 -8.94 12.95 27.74
N ILE A 162 -8.16 13.82 27.11
CA ILE A 162 -7.17 14.62 27.82
C ILE A 162 -7.99 15.62 28.63
N GLU A 163 -8.10 15.42 29.93
CA GLU A 163 -8.62 16.45 30.82
C GLU A 163 -7.55 17.56 30.82
N ASP A 164 -7.85 18.68 30.16
CA ASP A 164 -7.04 19.89 30.30
C ASP A 164 -7.14 20.35 31.73
N GLU A 165 -6.01 20.23 32.49
CA GLU A 165 -5.84 20.86 33.80
C GLU A 165 -5.65 22.38 33.68
#